data_7de2f7ba74fb8b31fb8155a9c39d31db
#
_entry.id   7de2f7ba74fb8b31fb8155a9c39d31db
#
_cell.length_a   1.000
_cell.length_b   1.000
_cell.length_c   1.000
_cell.angle_alpha   90.00
_cell.angle_beta   90.00
_cell.angle_gamma   90.00
#
_symmetry.space_group_name_H-M   'P 1'
#
loop_
_entity.id
_entity.type
_entity.pdbx_description
1 polymer ?
#
loop_
_entity_poly.entity_id
_entity_poly.type
_entity_poly.pdbx_seq_one_letter_code
_entity_poly.pdbx_strand_id
1 'polypeptide(L)'
;MLPFSAEARTMSMKTCSVTLPIGSSRFLLLLLSLPLFFLNGDCQLLESCSSATDCGAGLYCGNCPSLGKTQPFCIRGQATIPTSIISGLPFNKYSWLMTHNAFSIVDAPSLTGAQRITFYNQEDSVTNQLRNGVRGFMLDMYDFENDIWLCHSFRGQCYNFTAFEPAVNTLREIEAFLTQNPSEIVTIIIEDYVHTPKGLTRVFTDAGLDKYWYPVAKMPKKGEDWPTVNSMAQNNYRLLVFTSDSSKEASEGIAYQWRYMVENEPGDPGVVAGSCPNRKESKPLNSRSSSLFLMNYFPTIPVQNEACKEHSTPLADMVATCYKSAGNLMPNFLAVNFYMRSDGGGVFDYLDRMNGQTLCGCSTVSACQPGAPFGSCRPVTPANTTPTTTGTAGSFTGSVQLTGDASVTNIPGLLLVCLLLFLVSFSSL
;
A
#
# COMPACT_ATOMS: atom_id res chain seq x y z
N MET A 1 -19.76 -3.66 -52.78
CA MET A 1 -20.88 -3.29 -51.90
C MET A 1 -20.76 -4.11 -50.65
N LEU A 2 -20.25 -3.51 -49.58
CA LEU A 2 -20.17 -4.11 -48.24
C LEU A 2 -21.05 -3.21 -47.33
N PRO A 3 -21.89 -3.76 -46.47
CA PRO A 3 -22.74 -2.96 -45.60
C PRO A 3 -21.98 -2.44 -44.39
N PHE A 4 -22.08 -1.14 -44.14
CA PHE A 4 -21.69 -0.48 -42.90
C PHE A 4 -22.67 -0.89 -41.79
N SER A 5 -22.18 -1.58 -40.76
CA SER A 5 -22.91 -1.81 -39.51
C SER A 5 -22.59 -0.62 -38.57
N ALA A 6 -23.62 0.16 -38.27
CA ALA A 6 -23.55 1.23 -37.27
C ALA A 6 -23.77 0.61 -35.88
N GLU A 7 -22.71 0.49 -35.10
CA GLU A 7 -22.83 0.21 -33.67
C GLU A 7 -23.38 1.44 -32.94
N ALA A 8 -24.58 1.31 -32.43
CA ALA A 8 -25.15 2.30 -31.50
C ALA A 8 -24.44 2.17 -30.14
N ARG A 9 -23.55 3.10 -29.84
CA ARG A 9 -23.03 3.28 -28.48
C ARG A 9 -24.16 3.80 -27.60
N THR A 10 -24.68 2.95 -26.71
CA THR A 10 -25.53 3.36 -25.60
C THR A 10 -24.69 4.22 -24.66
N MET A 11 -24.95 5.53 -24.62
CA MET A 11 -24.43 6.41 -23.58
C MET A 11 -25.04 5.99 -22.23
N SER A 12 -24.24 5.41 -21.36
CA SER A 12 -24.60 5.21 -19.96
C SER A 12 -24.68 6.57 -19.28
N MET A 13 -25.86 6.92 -18.77
CA MET A 13 -26.03 8.15 -17.98
C MET A 13 -25.36 7.98 -16.62
N LYS A 14 -24.37 8.83 -16.32
CA LYS A 14 -23.77 8.94 -14.99
C LYS A 14 -24.83 9.47 -14.01
N THR A 15 -25.14 8.71 -12.98
CA THR A 15 -26.11 9.11 -11.93
C THR A 15 -25.40 9.28 -10.59
N CYS A 16 -24.78 10.45 -10.39
CA CYS A 16 -24.44 10.88 -9.03
C CYS A 16 -25.70 11.49 -8.39
N SER A 17 -26.06 11.04 -7.19
CA SER A 17 -27.23 11.57 -6.46
C SER A 17 -26.93 12.98 -5.95
N VAL A 18 -27.44 14.00 -6.63
CA VAL A 18 -27.43 15.39 -6.12
C VAL A 18 -28.60 15.55 -5.17
N THR A 19 -28.34 15.49 -3.86
CA THR A 19 -29.33 15.91 -2.83
C THR A 19 -29.42 17.43 -2.82
N LEU A 20 -30.42 17.99 -3.47
CA LEU A 20 -30.76 19.41 -3.32
C LEU A 20 -31.41 19.64 -1.96
N PRO A 21 -30.97 20.64 -1.17
CA PRO A 21 -31.66 20.99 0.08
C PRO A 21 -33.03 21.60 -0.27
N ILE A 22 -34.12 20.94 0.14
CA ILE A 22 -35.47 21.46 0.02
C ILE A 22 -35.65 22.57 1.07
N GLY A 23 -35.34 23.78 0.70
CA GLY A 23 -35.66 24.99 1.43
C GLY A 23 -36.97 25.62 0.90
N SER A 24 -37.90 25.83 1.83
CA SER A 24 -39.29 26.28 1.72
C SER A 24 -39.63 27.26 0.60
N SER A 25 -40.66 26.86 -0.14
CA SER A 25 -41.82 27.63 -0.71
C SER A 25 -41.69 29.13 -0.97
N ARG A 26 -41.74 29.47 -2.24
CA ARG A 26 -42.28 30.63 -2.99
C ARG A 26 -41.34 31.14 -4.08
N PHE A 27 -41.05 30.30 -5.11
CA PHE A 27 -40.60 30.79 -6.44
C PHE A 27 -40.88 29.71 -7.51
N LEU A 28 -42.17 29.46 -7.73
CA LEU A 28 -42.61 28.44 -8.69
C LEU A 28 -43.26 29.15 -9.88
N LEU A 29 -42.49 29.81 -10.74
CA LEU A 29 -43.05 30.24 -12.07
C LEU A 29 -42.04 30.87 -13.07
N LEU A 30 -40.73 30.69 -12.89
CA LEU A 30 -39.72 31.23 -13.84
C LEU A 30 -38.64 30.25 -14.27
N LEU A 31 -38.89 28.94 -14.17
CA LEU A 31 -37.87 27.87 -14.48
C LEU A 31 -38.24 27.02 -15.71
N LEU A 32 -39.11 27.49 -16.63
CA LEU A 32 -39.49 26.71 -17.80
C LEU A 32 -38.72 27.02 -19.09
N SER A 33 -37.59 27.74 -19.01
CA SER A 33 -36.77 28.02 -20.21
C SER A 33 -35.25 28.00 -20.01
N LEU A 34 -34.75 27.42 -18.92
CA LEU A 34 -33.33 27.13 -18.84
C LEU A 34 -33.07 25.72 -19.39
N PRO A 35 -32.15 25.56 -20.39
CA PRO A 35 -31.70 24.23 -20.76
C PRO A 35 -31.11 23.59 -19.49
N LEU A 36 -31.62 22.42 -19.13
CA LEU A 36 -31.01 21.56 -18.12
C LEU A 36 -29.60 21.23 -18.60
N PHE A 37 -28.65 22.06 -18.26
CA PHE A 37 -27.27 21.66 -18.26
C PHE A 37 -27.14 20.59 -17.16
N PHE A 38 -27.28 19.33 -17.54
CA PHE A 38 -26.78 18.22 -16.72
C PHE A 38 -25.28 18.44 -16.56
N LEU A 39 -24.88 19.04 -15.46
CA LEU A 39 -23.51 19.01 -15.01
C LEU A 39 -23.21 17.52 -14.72
N ASN A 40 -22.66 16.82 -15.70
CA ASN A 40 -22.05 15.51 -15.49
C ASN A 40 -20.83 15.71 -14.62
N GLY A 41 -21.03 15.87 -13.31
CA GLY A 41 -19.96 15.87 -12.33
C GLY A 41 -19.52 14.43 -12.07
N ASP A 42 -18.22 14.20 -11.96
CA ASP A 42 -17.69 12.94 -11.45
C ASP A 42 -18.07 12.80 -9.98
N CYS A 43 -18.42 11.58 -9.52
CA CYS A 43 -18.77 11.31 -8.14
C CYS A 43 -17.57 11.57 -7.22
N GLN A 44 -17.84 12.20 -6.08
CA GLN A 44 -16.85 12.53 -5.07
C GLN A 44 -16.61 11.35 -4.13
N LEU A 45 -15.60 11.48 -3.26
CA LEU A 45 -15.31 10.51 -2.22
C LEU A 45 -16.58 10.19 -1.39
N LEU A 46 -16.85 8.89 -1.18
CA LEU A 46 -18.01 8.31 -0.48
C LEU A 46 -19.36 8.44 -1.20
N GLU A 47 -19.43 9.05 -2.39
CA GLU A 47 -20.64 9.02 -3.19
C GLU A 47 -20.83 7.66 -3.86
N SER A 48 -22.08 7.25 -4.03
CA SER A 48 -22.42 5.97 -4.67
C SER A 48 -21.95 5.93 -6.13
N CYS A 49 -21.47 4.79 -6.57
CA CYS A 49 -21.01 4.54 -7.92
C CYS A 49 -21.50 3.18 -8.44
N SER A 50 -21.45 2.98 -9.75
CA SER A 50 -21.76 1.72 -10.43
C SER A 50 -20.54 1.16 -11.15
N SER A 51 -19.59 2.02 -11.48
CA SER A 51 -18.35 1.68 -12.18
C SER A 51 -17.21 2.64 -11.78
N ALA A 52 -15.97 2.25 -12.08
CA ALA A 52 -14.79 3.08 -11.81
C ALA A 52 -14.84 4.43 -12.57
N THR A 53 -15.53 4.49 -13.71
CA THR A 53 -15.66 5.72 -14.52
C THR A 53 -16.63 6.75 -13.93
N ASP A 54 -17.38 6.39 -12.90
CA ASP A 54 -18.27 7.32 -12.21
C ASP A 54 -17.50 8.19 -11.21
N CYS A 55 -16.39 7.69 -10.68
CA CYS A 55 -15.61 8.35 -9.67
C CYS A 55 -14.64 9.39 -10.24
N GLY A 56 -14.41 10.46 -9.49
CA GLY A 56 -13.47 11.51 -9.85
C GLY A 56 -12.02 11.02 -9.87
N ALA A 57 -11.13 11.88 -10.35
CA ALA A 57 -9.70 11.57 -10.48
C ALA A 57 -9.08 11.10 -9.14
N GLY A 58 -8.32 10.03 -9.20
CA GLY A 58 -7.68 9.42 -8.02
C GLY A 58 -8.62 8.60 -7.13
N LEU A 59 -9.88 8.45 -7.54
CA LEU A 59 -10.87 7.61 -6.87
C LEU A 59 -11.20 6.38 -7.73
N TYR A 60 -11.71 5.33 -7.11
CA TYR A 60 -12.28 4.19 -7.82
C TYR A 60 -13.54 3.68 -7.10
N CYS A 61 -14.38 2.93 -7.83
CA CYS A 61 -15.62 2.40 -7.31
C CYS A 61 -15.37 1.08 -6.58
N GLY A 62 -15.52 1.08 -5.26
CA GLY A 62 -15.30 -0.09 -4.40
C GLY A 62 -16.37 -0.22 -3.33
N ASN A 63 -16.29 -1.27 -2.53
CA ASN A 63 -17.19 -1.51 -1.40
C ASN A 63 -16.41 -1.99 -0.17
N CYS A 64 -17.07 -2.03 0.99
CA CYS A 64 -16.50 -2.57 2.22
C CYS A 64 -17.50 -3.48 2.95
N PRO A 65 -17.67 -4.73 2.49
CA PRO A 65 -18.65 -5.66 3.04
C PRO A 65 -18.44 -5.95 4.53
N SER A 66 -17.20 -6.05 4.99
CA SER A 66 -16.86 -6.32 6.40
C SER A 66 -17.26 -5.19 7.36
N LEU A 67 -17.56 -4.00 6.83
CA LEU A 67 -18.17 -2.89 7.59
C LEU A 67 -19.67 -2.68 7.24
N GLY A 68 -20.30 -3.65 6.58
CA GLY A 68 -21.70 -3.58 6.18
C GLY A 68 -21.98 -2.66 4.98
N LYS A 69 -20.95 -2.08 4.37
CA LYS A 69 -21.07 -1.21 3.19
C LYS A 69 -21.00 -2.07 1.91
N THR A 70 -22.11 -2.69 1.54
CA THR A 70 -22.18 -3.61 0.39
C THR A 70 -22.44 -2.90 -0.93
N GLN A 71 -23.05 -1.72 -0.90
CA GLN A 71 -23.25 -0.91 -2.11
C GLN A 71 -21.95 -0.23 -2.49
N PRO A 72 -21.57 -0.21 -3.78
CA PRO A 72 -20.36 0.46 -4.22
C PRO A 72 -20.40 1.96 -4.00
N PHE A 73 -19.28 2.54 -3.64
CA PHE A 73 -19.07 3.97 -3.47
C PHE A 73 -17.64 4.35 -3.87
N CYS A 74 -17.43 5.61 -4.20
CA CYS A 74 -16.12 6.11 -4.60
C CYS A 74 -15.19 6.13 -3.40
N ILE A 75 -14.09 5.40 -3.48
CA ILE A 75 -13.04 5.34 -2.48
C ILE A 75 -11.71 5.78 -3.09
N ARG A 76 -10.78 6.16 -2.25
CA ARG A 76 -9.48 6.63 -2.73
C ARG A 76 -8.69 5.48 -3.35
N GLY A 77 -8.07 5.71 -4.52
CA GLY A 77 -7.34 4.71 -5.30
C GLY A 77 -5.90 5.12 -5.66
N GLN A 78 -5.48 6.34 -5.28
CA GLN A 78 -4.14 6.84 -5.58
C GLN A 78 -3.50 7.56 -4.39
N ALA A 79 -2.20 7.35 -4.20
CA ALA A 79 -1.41 8.06 -3.21
C ALA A 79 -1.08 9.49 -3.69
N THR A 80 -1.00 10.42 -2.75
CA THR A 80 -0.28 11.67 -2.97
C THR A 80 1.22 11.37 -2.93
N ILE A 81 1.94 11.73 -3.99
CA ILE A 81 3.40 11.56 -4.00
C ILE A 81 4.01 12.68 -3.13
N PRO A 82 4.59 12.35 -1.96
CA PRO A 82 4.96 13.38 -0.98
C PRO A 82 6.06 14.32 -1.48
N THR A 83 6.95 13.83 -2.36
CA THR A 83 8.01 14.62 -2.98
C THR A 83 7.50 15.67 -3.96
N SER A 84 6.28 15.53 -4.49
CA SER A 84 5.62 16.55 -5.32
C SER A 84 5.11 17.72 -4.50
N ILE A 85 4.88 17.53 -3.20
CA ILE A 85 4.41 18.57 -2.28
C ILE A 85 5.59 19.20 -1.54
N ILE A 86 6.42 18.41 -0.89
CA ILE A 86 7.63 18.85 -0.21
C ILE A 86 8.82 18.11 -0.80
N SER A 87 9.65 18.77 -1.57
CA SER A 87 10.84 18.22 -2.19
C SER A 87 12.12 18.55 -1.39
N GLY A 88 13.23 17.92 -1.76
CA GLY A 88 14.57 18.29 -1.28
C GLY A 88 14.95 17.76 0.11
N LEU A 89 14.12 16.93 0.73
CA LEU A 89 14.45 16.27 1.99
C LEU A 89 15.18 14.93 1.74
N PRO A 90 15.90 14.42 2.76
CA PRO A 90 16.47 13.08 2.73
C PRO A 90 15.41 12.01 2.51
N PHE A 91 15.76 10.93 1.79
CA PHE A 91 14.84 9.84 1.46
C PHE A 91 14.15 9.23 2.69
N ASN A 92 14.86 9.09 3.81
CA ASN A 92 14.33 8.56 5.07
C ASN A 92 13.43 9.52 5.86
N LYS A 93 13.07 10.68 5.31
CA LYS A 93 12.05 11.58 5.90
C LYS A 93 10.66 11.34 5.33
N TYR A 94 10.56 10.60 4.24
CA TYR A 94 9.29 10.31 3.59
C TYR A 94 8.74 8.94 3.99
N SER A 95 7.40 8.84 3.97
CA SER A 95 6.67 7.59 4.11
C SER A 95 6.11 7.17 2.76
N TRP A 96 6.32 5.90 2.39
CA TRP A 96 5.97 5.34 1.09
C TRP A 96 5.02 4.15 1.25
N LEU A 97 4.08 4.00 0.32
CA LEU A 97 3.28 2.79 0.22
C LEU A 97 4.14 1.63 -0.31
N MET A 98 4.03 0.50 0.36
CA MET A 98 4.64 -0.77 -0.03
C MET A 98 3.57 -1.85 -0.16
N THR A 99 3.66 -2.68 -1.19
CA THR A 99 2.78 -3.83 -1.37
C THR A 99 3.48 -5.12 -0.97
N HIS A 100 2.88 -5.82 0.00
CA HIS A 100 3.32 -7.16 0.39
C HIS A 100 2.98 -8.14 -0.72
N ASN A 101 3.93 -8.99 -1.11
CA ASN A 101 3.83 -9.94 -2.21
C ASN A 101 3.18 -9.32 -3.46
N ALA A 102 3.81 -8.24 -3.95
CA ALA A 102 3.28 -7.37 -5.00
C ALA A 102 2.85 -8.10 -6.27
N PHE A 103 3.47 -9.24 -6.54
CA PHE A 103 3.26 -10.14 -7.69
C PHE A 103 2.09 -11.12 -7.49
N SER A 104 1.67 -11.32 -6.24
CA SER A 104 0.63 -12.31 -5.88
C SER A 104 -0.77 -11.72 -6.13
N ILE A 105 -1.14 -11.64 -7.40
CA ILE A 105 -2.31 -10.92 -7.92
C ILE A 105 -3.48 -11.87 -8.10
N VAL A 106 -4.67 -11.45 -7.62
CA VAL A 106 -5.94 -12.16 -7.83
C VAL A 106 -6.18 -12.36 -9.32
N ASP A 107 -6.62 -13.56 -9.70
CA ASP A 107 -6.95 -13.96 -11.07
C ASP A 107 -5.77 -13.87 -12.08
N ALA A 108 -4.53 -13.67 -11.62
CA ALA A 108 -3.38 -13.75 -12.52
C ALA A 108 -3.30 -15.13 -13.18
N PRO A 109 -3.07 -15.22 -14.50
CA PRO A 109 -3.02 -16.51 -15.20
C PRO A 109 -1.90 -17.39 -14.67
N SER A 110 -2.11 -18.72 -14.66
CA SER A 110 -1.04 -19.66 -14.36
C SER A 110 -0.10 -19.78 -15.57
N LEU A 111 1.19 -19.57 -15.37
CA LEU A 111 2.21 -19.74 -16.40
C LEU A 111 2.84 -21.13 -16.39
N THR A 112 2.59 -21.94 -15.35
CA THR A 112 3.10 -23.33 -15.23
C THR A 112 2.12 -24.38 -15.74
N GLY A 113 0.89 -23.97 -16.12
CA GLY A 113 -0.19 -24.88 -16.49
C GLY A 113 -0.86 -25.60 -15.30
N ALA A 114 -0.33 -25.49 -14.08
CA ALA A 114 -0.95 -26.02 -12.88
C ALA A 114 -1.99 -25.03 -12.33
N GLN A 115 -3.08 -25.53 -11.72
CA GLN A 115 -3.98 -24.70 -10.94
C GLN A 115 -3.19 -24.09 -9.76
N ARG A 116 -3.27 -22.77 -9.59
CA ARG A 116 -2.60 -22.11 -8.46
C ARG A 116 -3.33 -22.41 -7.15
N ILE A 117 -2.56 -22.81 -6.14
CA ILE A 117 -3.03 -23.13 -4.79
C ILE A 117 -2.12 -22.40 -3.82
N THR A 118 -2.39 -21.10 -3.65
CA THR A 118 -1.71 -20.24 -2.67
C THR A 118 -2.56 -19.02 -2.43
N PHE A 119 -2.15 -18.16 -1.49
CA PHE A 119 -2.83 -16.91 -1.19
C PHE A 119 -2.52 -15.83 -2.23
N TYR A 120 -3.48 -14.93 -2.42
CA TYR A 120 -3.32 -13.70 -3.21
C TYR A 120 -3.24 -12.51 -2.26
N ASN A 121 -2.38 -11.56 -2.59
CA ASN A 121 -2.10 -10.42 -1.73
C ASN A 121 -2.50 -9.08 -2.37
N GLN A 122 -2.64 -9.02 -3.69
CA GLN A 122 -2.96 -7.82 -4.43
C GLN A 122 -4.03 -8.06 -5.51
N GLU A 123 -4.61 -6.97 -6.04
CA GLU A 123 -5.65 -7.02 -7.09
C GLU A 123 -5.16 -6.43 -8.40
N ASP A 124 -4.05 -5.69 -8.38
CA ASP A 124 -3.51 -4.93 -9.51
C ASP A 124 -2.19 -5.47 -10.01
N SER A 125 -1.92 -5.30 -11.31
CA SER A 125 -0.58 -5.46 -11.86
C SER A 125 0.40 -4.48 -11.21
N VAL A 126 1.69 -4.82 -11.20
CA VAL A 126 2.74 -3.94 -10.66
C VAL A 126 2.78 -2.60 -11.39
N THR A 127 2.49 -2.58 -12.69
CA THR A 127 2.30 -1.35 -13.47
C THR A 127 1.21 -0.46 -12.88
N ASN A 128 0.05 -1.01 -12.50
CA ASN A 128 -1.04 -0.23 -11.90
C ASN A 128 -0.70 0.19 -10.47
N GLN A 129 -0.07 -0.68 -9.67
CA GLN A 129 0.43 -0.34 -8.34
C GLN A 129 1.36 0.89 -8.41
N LEU A 130 2.31 0.92 -9.35
CA LEU A 130 3.20 2.06 -9.60
C LEU A 130 2.44 3.33 -9.99
N ARG A 131 1.45 3.23 -10.90
CA ARG A 131 0.58 4.35 -11.32
C ARG A 131 -0.25 4.90 -10.18
N ASN A 132 -0.67 4.03 -9.26
CA ASN A 132 -1.45 4.39 -8.07
C ASN A 132 -0.58 4.91 -6.92
N GLY A 133 0.75 5.02 -7.13
CA GLY A 133 1.68 5.66 -6.19
C GLY A 133 2.39 4.70 -5.23
N VAL A 134 2.30 3.38 -5.43
CA VAL A 134 3.17 2.42 -4.72
C VAL A 134 4.63 2.67 -5.12
N ARG A 135 5.52 2.72 -4.13
CA ARG A 135 6.97 2.92 -4.34
C ARG A 135 7.82 1.87 -3.63
N GLY A 136 7.19 0.94 -2.94
CA GLY A 136 7.84 -0.23 -2.34
C GLY A 136 7.19 -1.53 -2.78
N PHE A 137 7.99 -2.56 -3.01
CA PHE A 137 7.53 -3.90 -3.43
C PHE A 137 8.23 -4.96 -2.61
N MET A 138 7.46 -5.84 -1.97
CA MET A 138 7.99 -7.07 -1.35
C MET A 138 7.81 -8.21 -2.36
N LEU A 139 8.89 -8.92 -2.65
CA LEU A 139 8.96 -9.96 -3.68
C LEU A 139 9.64 -11.20 -3.12
N ASP A 140 8.92 -12.33 -3.14
CA ASP A 140 9.50 -13.62 -2.78
C ASP A 140 10.14 -14.25 -4.01
N MET A 141 11.46 -14.32 -4.04
CA MET A 141 12.22 -14.82 -5.19
C MET A 141 12.81 -16.19 -4.93
N TYR A 142 12.61 -17.11 -5.87
CA TYR A 142 13.04 -18.50 -5.78
C TYR A 142 13.78 -18.96 -7.03
N ASP A 143 14.71 -19.90 -6.87
CA ASP A 143 15.15 -20.75 -7.98
C ASP A 143 14.01 -21.69 -8.36
N PHE A 144 13.54 -21.62 -9.61
CA PHE A 144 12.51 -22.49 -10.12
C PHE A 144 12.62 -22.60 -11.66
N GLU A 145 12.48 -23.81 -12.22
CA GLU A 145 12.57 -24.09 -13.67
C GLU A 145 13.83 -23.51 -14.34
N ASN A 146 14.97 -23.62 -13.69
CA ASN A 146 16.27 -23.08 -14.12
C ASN A 146 16.31 -21.54 -14.29
N ASP A 147 15.38 -20.82 -13.68
CA ASP A 147 15.32 -19.37 -13.67
C ASP A 147 14.94 -18.84 -12.28
N ILE A 148 14.83 -17.51 -12.12
CA ILE A 148 14.35 -16.86 -10.91
C ILE A 148 12.88 -16.53 -11.08
N TRP A 149 12.05 -17.08 -10.21
CA TRP A 149 10.61 -16.90 -10.24
C TRP A 149 10.08 -16.22 -8.99
N LEU A 150 8.93 -15.58 -9.13
CA LEU A 150 8.12 -15.07 -8.02
C LEU A 150 7.12 -16.16 -7.62
N CYS A 151 7.22 -16.60 -6.37
CA CYS A 151 6.39 -17.67 -5.83
C CYS A 151 5.90 -17.28 -4.43
N HIS A 152 4.62 -17.44 -4.16
CA HIS A 152 4.10 -17.36 -2.81
C HIS A 152 4.02 -18.77 -2.23
N SER A 153 5.09 -19.22 -1.60
CA SER A 153 5.33 -20.62 -1.31
C SER A 153 5.72 -20.87 0.15
N PHE A 154 6.17 -22.07 0.47
CA PHE A 154 6.52 -22.50 1.81
C PHE A 154 7.77 -23.38 1.82
N ARG A 155 8.45 -23.50 2.97
CA ARG A 155 9.65 -24.30 3.19
C ARG A 155 10.82 -23.96 2.24
N GLY A 156 10.88 -22.71 1.77
CA GLY A 156 11.97 -22.26 0.91
C GLY A 156 11.98 -22.88 -0.49
N GLN A 157 10.87 -23.44 -0.97
CA GLN A 157 10.76 -24.07 -2.28
C GLN A 157 9.58 -23.52 -3.07
N CYS A 158 9.78 -23.33 -4.37
CA CYS A 158 8.72 -23.00 -5.31
C CYS A 158 8.16 -24.27 -5.95
N TYR A 159 6.85 -24.32 -6.17
CA TYR A 159 6.13 -25.40 -6.81
C TYR A 159 5.28 -24.87 -7.95
N ASN A 160 4.94 -25.69 -8.94
CA ASN A 160 4.09 -25.30 -10.07
C ASN A 160 2.78 -24.64 -9.64
N PHE A 161 2.21 -25.06 -8.51
CA PHE A 161 0.95 -24.53 -7.97
C PHE A 161 1.12 -23.34 -7.03
N THR A 162 2.35 -22.91 -6.73
CA THR A 162 2.65 -21.71 -5.93
C THR A 162 3.37 -20.62 -6.73
N ALA A 163 3.83 -20.96 -7.93
CA ALA A 163 4.53 -20.06 -8.83
C ALA A 163 3.58 -19.07 -9.52
N PHE A 164 3.99 -17.83 -9.63
CA PHE A 164 3.27 -16.77 -10.35
C PHE A 164 3.88 -16.54 -11.73
N GLU A 165 5.11 -16.03 -11.76
CA GLU A 165 5.79 -15.71 -13.02
C GLU A 165 7.32 -15.64 -12.84
N PRO A 166 8.09 -15.68 -13.94
CA PRO A 166 9.50 -15.31 -13.93
C PRO A 166 9.69 -13.90 -13.39
N ALA A 167 10.57 -13.71 -12.40
CA ALA A 167 10.77 -12.43 -11.73
C ALA A 167 11.14 -11.29 -12.69
N VAL A 168 11.81 -11.64 -13.82
CA VAL A 168 12.17 -10.66 -14.86
C VAL A 168 10.95 -9.92 -15.44
N ASN A 169 9.76 -10.51 -15.44
CA ASN A 169 8.55 -9.86 -15.96
C ASN A 169 8.15 -8.68 -15.09
N THR A 170 7.92 -8.93 -13.79
CA THR A 170 7.64 -7.88 -12.80
C THR A 170 8.75 -6.81 -12.77
N LEU A 171 10.02 -7.24 -12.82
CA LEU A 171 11.15 -6.30 -12.81
C LEU A 171 11.17 -5.39 -14.06
N ARG A 172 10.74 -5.87 -15.22
CA ARG A 172 10.58 -5.05 -16.44
C ARG A 172 9.44 -4.04 -16.32
N GLU A 173 8.37 -4.31 -15.59
CA GLU A 173 7.34 -3.31 -15.31
C GLU A 173 7.93 -2.15 -14.49
N ILE A 174 8.77 -2.46 -13.50
CA ILE A 174 9.47 -1.45 -12.68
C ILE A 174 10.48 -0.66 -13.53
N GLU A 175 11.22 -1.34 -14.41
CA GLU A 175 12.16 -0.69 -15.34
C GLU A 175 11.45 0.31 -16.26
N ALA A 176 10.35 -0.11 -16.87
CA ALA A 176 9.55 0.73 -17.75
C ALA A 176 9.02 1.98 -17.01
N PHE A 177 8.59 1.82 -15.75
CA PHE A 177 8.17 2.94 -14.90
C PHE A 177 9.32 3.90 -14.60
N LEU A 178 10.46 3.39 -14.15
CA LEU A 178 11.63 4.22 -13.85
C LEU A 178 12.15 4.96 -15.08
N THR A 179 12.09 4.36 -16.25
CA THR A 179 12.46 4.99 -17.52
C THR A 179 11.55 6.18 -17.85
N GLN A 180 10.24 6.04 -17.62
CA GLN A 180 9.25 7.08 -17.90
C GLN A 180 9.19 8.17 -16.83
N ASN A 181 9.66 7.89 -15.61
CA ASN A 181 9.54 8.77 -14.45
C ASN A 181 10.90 9.03 -13.80
N PRO A 182 11.73 9.92 -14.37
CA PRO A 182 13.13 10.10 -13.99
C PRO A 182 13.37 10.68 -12.60
N SER A 183 12.36 11.24 -11.94
CA SER A 183 12.43 11.77 -10.57
C SER A 183 12.02 10.76 -9.49
N GLU A 184 11.48 9.60 -9.87
CA GLU A 184 10.92 8.64 -8.94
C GLU A 184 11.97 7.65 -8.43
N ILE A 185 11.79 7.24 -7.16
CA ILE A 185 12.61 6.23 -6.47
C ILE A 185 11.72 5.04 -6.17
N VAL A 186 12.21 3.83 -6.43
CA VAL A 186 11.53 2.56 -6.11
C VAL A 186 12.39 1.75 -5.14
N THR A 187 11.76 1.10 -4.18
CA THR A 187 12.40 0.18 -3.24
C THR A 187 11.86 -1.23 -3.44
N ILE A 188 12.74 -2.21 -3.52
CA ILE A 188 12.40 -3.64 -3.54
C ILE A 188 12.98 -4.30 -2.30
N ILE A 189 12.15 -5.08 -1.60
CA ILE A 189 12.58 -5.97 -0.51
C ILE A 189 12.35 -7.39 -0.98
N ILE A 190 13.40 -8.19 -0.99
CA ILE A 190 13.38 -9.58 -1.46
C ILE A 190 13.35 -10.51 -0.25
N GLU A 191 12.29 -11.31 -0.14
CA GLU A 191 12.35 -12.54 0.63
C GLU A 191 13.08 -13.58 -0.23
N ASP A 192 14.33 -13.87 0.15
CA ASP A 192 15.34 -14.42 -0.76
C ASP A 192 15.53 -15.92 -0.55
N TYR A 193 15.07 -16.70 -1.49
CA TYR A 193 15.24 -18.14 -1.59
C TYR A 193 16.06 -18.54 -2.85
N VAL A 194 16.87 -17.59 -3.37
CA VAL A 194 17.71 -17.80 -4.55
C VAL A 194 19.07 -18.31 -4.13
N HIS A 195 19.39 -19.54 -4.48
CA HIS A 195 20.69 -20.20 -4.20
C HIS A 195 21.63 -20.16 -5.41
N THR A 196 21.11 -19.95 -6.61
CA THR A 196 21.90 -19.79 -7.83
C THR A 196 22.92 -18.65 -7.68
N PRO A 197 24.23 -18.91 -7.83
CA PRO A 197 25.26 -17.86 -7.73
C PRO A 197 25.00 -16.72 -8.72
N LYS A 198 24.99 -15.47 -8.21
CA LYS A 198 24.66 -14.27 -9.01
C LYS A 198 23.24 -14.30 -9.63
N GLY A 199 22.33 -15.12 -9.11
CA GLY A 199 20.99 -15.26 -9.63
C GLY A 199 20.20 -13.97 -9.57
N LEU A 200 20.22 -13.27 -8.43
CA LEU A 200 19.57 -11.98 -8.29
C LEU A 200 20.22 -10.92 -9.20
N THR A 201 21.55 -10.77 -9.16
CA THR A 201 22.26 -9.82 -10.03
C THR A 201 21.88 -10.04 -11.50
N ARG A 202 21.85 -11.31 -11.95
CA ARG A 202 21.48 -11.68 -13.32
C ARG A 202 20.07 -11.20 -13.67
N VAL A 203 19.05 -11.55 -12.86
CA VAL A 203 17.66 -11.23 -13.18
C VAL A 203 17.38 -9.72 -13.20
N PHE A 204 18.05 -8.96 -12.32
CA PHE A 204 17.96 -7.50 -12.35
C PHE A 204 18.65 -6.90 -13.58
N THR A 205 19.80 -7.46 -14.01
CA THR A 205 20.49 -7.03 -15.22
C THR A 205 19.68 -7.38 -16.47
N ASP A 206 19.07 -8.59 -16.53
CA ASP A 206 18.21 -9.03 -17.65
C ASP A 206 16.93 -8.17 -17.76
N ALA A 207 16.50 -7.57 -16.65
CA ALA A 207 15.42 -6.57 -16.62
C ALA A 207 15.89 -5.16 -16.98
N GLY A 208 17.20 -4.90 -17.08
CA GLY A 208 17.77 -3.56 -17.34
C GLY A 208 17.71 -2.61 -16.17
N LEU A 209 17.61 -3.10 -14.93
CA LEU A 209 17.47 -2.32 -13.71
C LEU A 209 18.81 -1.94 -13.06
N ASP A 210 19.90 -2.59 -13.43
CA ASP A 210 21.26 -2.35 -12.91
C ASP A 210 21.70 -0.89 -13.05
N LYS A 211 21.29 -0.21 -14.11
CA LYS A 211 21.56 1.23 -14.36
C LYS A 211 20.94 2.17 -13.33
N TYR A 212 19.95 1.72 -12.55
CA TYR A 212 19.27 2.52 -11.51
C TYR A 212 19.69 2.16 -10.09
N TRP A 213 20.51 1.13 -9.94
CA TRP A 213 20.83 0.54 -8.64
C TRP A 213 21.54 1.52 -7.71
N TYR A 214 21.05 1.62 -6.48
CA TYR A 214 21.72 2.39 -5.43
C TYR A 214 22.88 1.57 -4.88
N PRO A 215 24.15 2.04 -4.99
CA PRO A 215 25.29 1.27 -4.55
C PRO A 215 25.30 1.06 -3.03
N VAL A 216 25.44 -0.18 -2.56
CA VAL A 216 25.51 -0.54 -1.14
C VAL A 216 26.60 0.21 -0.38
N ALA A 217 27.75 0.47 -1.05
CA ALA A 217 28.85 1.20 -0.45
C ALA A 217 28.48 2.67 -0.07
N LYS A 218 27.43 3.22 -0.69
CA LYS A 218 26.95 4.59 -0.43
C LYS A 218 25.75 4.64 0.52
N MET A 219 25.18 3.49 0.90
CA MET A 219 24.06 3.44 1.84
C MET A 219 24.51 3.84 3.25
N PRO A 220 23.72 4.66 3.98
CA PRO A 220 24.01 5.00 5.39
C PRO A 220 23.96 3.75 6.26
N LYS A 221 24.98 3.55 7.12
CA LYS A 221 25.15 2.32 7.91
C LYS A 221 24.96 2.49 9.42
N LYS A 222 24.93 3.75 9.89
CA LYS A 222 24.92 4.08 11.33
C LYS A 222 23.75 4.98 11.73
N GLY A 223 22.64 4.92 10.96
CA GLY A 223 21.47 5.73 11.24
C GLY A 223 21.54 7.17 10.73
N GLU A 224 22.53 7.48 9.89
CA GLU A 224 22.63 8.80 9.24
C GLU A 224 21.45 9.01 8.28
N ASP A 225 21.16 10.26 7.97
CA ASP A 225 20.20 10.60 6.93
C ASP A 225 20.67 10.12 5.54
N TRP A 226 19.73 9.66 4.75
CA TRP A 226 19.95 9.32 3.34
C TRP A 226 20.16 10.59 2.52
N PRO A 227 20.78 10.50 1.34
CA PRO A 227 20.77 11.62 0.40
C PRO A 227 19.34 12.09 0.11
N THR A 228 19.21 13.34 -0.32
CA THR A 228 17.91 13.85 -0.74
C THR A 228 17.41 13.09 -1.97
N VAL A 229 16.08 12.94 -2.08
CA VAL A 229 15.47 12.26 -3.24
C VAL A 229 15.93 12.90 -4.56
N ASN A 230 16.04 14.22 -4.61
CA ASN A 230 16.55 14.93 -5.78
C ASN A 230 18.00 14.53 -6.13
N SER A 231 18.87 14.41 -5.12
CA SER A 231 20.26 13.97 -5.33
C SER A 231 20.33 12.52 -5.81
N MET A 232 19.48 11.64 -5.26
CA MET A 232 19.39 10.25 -5.71
C MET A 232 18.93 10.17 -7.17
N ALA A 233 17.91 10.93 -7.56
CA ALA A 233 17.41 10.99 -8.93
C ALA A 233 18.47 11.55 -9.91
N GLN A 234 19.15 12.65 -9.55
CA GLN A 234 20.22 13.25 -10.37
C GLN A 234 21.40 12.31 -10.61
N ASN A 235 21.73 11.46 -9.63
CA ASN A 235 22.79 10.46 -9.77
C ASN A 235 22.29 9.15 -10.39
N ASN A 236 21.04 9.06 -10.78
CA ASN A 236 20.36 7.87 -11.26
C ASN A 236 20.36 6.69 -10.26
N TYR A 237 20.52 6.94 -8.96
CA TYR A 237 20.43 5.95 -7.89
C TYR A 237 18.98 5.81 -7.42
N ARG A 238 18.13 5.29 -8.30
CA ARG A 238 16.68 5.33 -8.18
C ARG A 238 16.03 3.99 -7.82
N LEU A 239 16.83 2.96 -7.67
CA LEU A 239 16.40 1.64 -7.24
C LEU A 239 17.16 1.20 -6.01
N LEU A 240 16.45 1.07 -4.88
CA LEU A 240 16.98 0.46 -3.66
C LEU A 240 16.55 -1.01 -3.62
N VAL A 241 17.51 -1.91 -3.45
CA VAL A 241 17.23 -3.35 -3.36
C VAL A 241 17.79 -3.89 -2.06
N PHE A 242 16.92 -4.54 -1.30
CA PHE A 242 17.26 -5.20 -0.05
C PHE A 242 16.94 -6.70 -0.13
N THR A 243 17.73 -7.52 0.54
CA THR A 243 17.56 -8.96 0.61
C THR A 243 17.51 -9.45 2.07
N SER A 244 16.77 -10.52 2.32
CA SER A 244 16.76 -11.21 3.62
C SER A 244 17.99 -12.10 3.83
N ASP A 245 18.81 -12.38 2.81
CA ASP A 245 20.04 -13.15 2.92
C ASP A 245 21.27 -12.24 3.05
N SER A 246 21.89 -12.28 4.23
CA SER A 246 23.09 -11.47 4.53
C SER A 246 24.31 -11.77 3.65
N SER A 247 24.40 -12.97 3.08
CA SER A 247 25.51 -13.37 2.21
C SER A 247 25.51 -12.63 0.87
N LYS A 248 24.35 -12.16 0.41
CA LYS A 248 24.17 -11.47 -0.84
C LYS A 248 24.80 -10.07 -0.86
N GLU A 249 25.03 -9.45 0.30
CA GLU A 249 25.72 -8.17 0.36
C GLU A 249 27.16 -8.27 -0.15
N ALA A 250 27.87 -9.33 0.24
CA ALA A 250 29.23 -9.57 -0.23
C ALA A 250 29.29 -10.23 -1.62
N SER A 251 28.40 -11.18 -1.88
CA SER A 251 28.45 -11.98 -3.10
C SER A 251 27.81 -11.31 -4.32
N GLU A 252 26.75 -10.50 -4.12
CA GLU A 252 25.97 -9.89 -5.21
C GLU A 252 25.87 -8.36 -5.13
N GLY A 253 26.33 -7.73 -4.04
CA GLY A 253 26.21 -6.28 -3.86
C GLY A 253 24.79 -5.80 -3.57
N ILE A 254 23.94 -6.70 -2.98
CA ILE A 254 22.58 -6.41 -2.58
C ILE A 254 22.55 -6.20 -1.07
N ALA A 255 21.95 -5.10 -0.62
CA ALA A 255 21.97 -4.70 0.78
C ALA A 255 21.21 -5.70 1.68
N TYR A 256 21.84 -6.15 2.76
CA TYR A 256 21.17 -6.94 3.79
C TYR A 256 20.16 -6.07 4.56
N GLN A 257 18.86 -6.36 4.46
CA GLN A 257 17.75 -5.53 4.91
C GLN A 257 17.95 -4.98 6.35
N TRP A 258 18.15 -5.83 7.33
CA TRP A 258 18.19 -5.44 8.75
C TRP A 258 19.49 -4.74 9.19
N ARG A 259 20.40 -4.50 8.27
CA ARG A 259 21.50 -3.56 8.49
C ARG A 259 21.05 -2.10 8.37
N TYR A 260 20.08 -1.84 7.52
CA TYR A 260 19.65 -0.49 7.10
C TYR A 260 18.31 -0.06 7.66
N MET A 261 17.44 -1.03 8.00
CA MET A 261 16.11 -0.75 8.53
C MET A 261 15.80 -1.57 9.78
N VAL A 262 14.87 -1.04 10.58
CA VAL A 262 14.14 -1.77 11.61
C VAL A 262 12.81 -2.22 11.05
N GLU A 263 12.22 -3.28 11.63
CA GLU A 263 11.01 -3.90 11.12
C GLU A 263 10.20 -4.52 12.25
N ASN A 264 8.87 -4.31 12.26
CA ASN A 264 7.98 -5.04 13.17
C ASN A 264 7.65 -6.43 12.60
N GLU A 265 7.16 -7.31 13.50
CA GLU A 265 6.77 -8.68 13.13
C GLU A 265 5.71 -8.64 12.01
N PRO A 266 5.85 -9.44 10.93
CA PRO A 266 4.84 -9.58 9.89
C PRO A 266 3.71 -10.54 10.31
N GLY A 267 2.62 -10.54 9.57
CA GLY A 267 1.50 -11.44 9.78
C GLY A 267 0.67 -11.12 11.03
N ASP A 268 -0.05 -12.12 11.56
CA ASP A 268 -0.98 -11.93 12.68
C ASP A 268 -0.37 -11.27 13.92
N PRO A 269 0.88 -11.60 14.34
CA PRO A 269 1.51 -10.89 15.46
C PRO A 269 1.72 -9.39 15.20
N GLY A 270 1.92 -8.99 13.94
CA GLY A 270 2.15 -7.60 13.52
C GLY A 270 0.91 -6.74 13.46
N VAL A 271 -0.30 -7.35 13.50
CA VAL A 271 -1.59 -6.62 13.43
C VAL A 271 -2.38 -6.64 14.73
N VAL A 272 -1.79 -7.15 15.83
CA VAL A 272 -2.45 -7.16 17.15
C VAL A 272 -2.60 -5.74 17.68
N ALA A 273 -3.84 -5.31 17.90
CA ALA A 273 -4.15 -3.97 18.39
C ALA A 273 -3.38 -3.62 19.69
N GLY A 274 -2.76 -2.45 19.70
CA GLY A 274 -1.97 -1.96 20.84
C GLY A 274 -0.60 -2.61 21.03
N SER A 275 -0.17 -3.47 20.09
CA SER A 275 1.13 -4.15 20.11
C SER A 275 1.87 -3.92 18.79
N CYS A 276 3.18 -3.67 18.85
CA CYS A 276 4.04 -3.59 17.67
C CYS A 276 5.36 -4.32 17.99
N PRO A 277 5.32 -5.66 17.97
CA PRO A 277 6.48 -6.47 18.31
C PRO A 277 7.56 -6.33 17.24
N ASN A 278 8.81 -6.45 17.67
CA ASN A 278 9.97 -6.43 16.80
C ASN A 278 10.11 -7.74 16.05
N ARG A 279 10.36 -7.72 14.75
CA ARG A 279 10.74 -8.90 13.98
C ARG A 279 12.04 -9.49 14.51
N LYS A 280 12.13 -10.82 14.56
CA LYS A 280 13.27 -11.54 15.16
C LYS A 280 14.61 -11.14 14.54
N GLU A 281 14.67 -10.99 13.23
CA GLU A 281 15.88 -10.65 12.47
C GLU A 281 16.23 -9.16 12.57
N SER A 282 15.26 -8.33 12.94
CA SER A 282 15.41 -6.88 13.05
C SER A 282 16.13 -6.48 14.35
N LYS A 283 16.83 -5.36 14.29
CA LYS A 283 17.20 -4.63 15.50
C LYS A 283 15.95 -4.13 16.21
N PRO A 284 16.01 -3.80 17.52
CA PRO A 284 14.89 -3.18 18.22
C PRO A 284 14.34 -1.97 17.45
N LEU A 285 13.01 -1.82 17.37
CA LEU A 285 12.36 -0.76 16.59
C LEU A 285 12.84 0.65 16.97
N ASN A 286 13.19 0.87 18.24
CA ASN A 286 13.72 2.14 18.73
C ASN A 286 15.24 2.31 18.51
N SER A 287 15.91 1.39 17.84
CA SER A 287 17.33 1.52 17.47
C SER A 287 17.53 2.67 16.49
N ARG A 288 18.48 3.54 16.77
CA ARG A 288 18.89 4.63 15.87
C ARG A 288 20.12 4.30 15.04
N SER A 289 20.60 3.07 15.08
CA SER A 289 21.69 2.61 14.19
C SER A 289 21.21 2.22 12.79
N SER A 290 19.91 2.24 12.56
CA SER A 290 19.26 2.17 11.23
C SER A 290 18.35 3.38 11.05
N SER A 291 18.26 3.90 9.84
CA SER A 291 17.53 5.13 9.53
C SER A 291 16.23 4.90 8.78
N LEU A 292 15.92 3.66 8.44
CA LEU A 292 14.66 3.27 7.81
C LEU A 292 13.83 2.41 8.77
N PHE A 293 12.51 2.49 8.63
CA PHE A 293 11.55 1.66 9.34
C PHE A 293 10.52 1.09 8.37
N LEU A 294 10.48 -0.24 8.25
CA LEU A 294 9.44 -0.99 7.55
C LEU A 294 8.36 -1.39 8.56
N MET A 295 7.15 -0.89 8.36
CA MET A 295 5.97 -1.31 9.12
C MET A 295 5.16 -2.31 8.29
N ASN A 296 5.13 -3.56 8.73
CA ASN A 296 4.25 -4.59 8.22
C ASN A 296 2.86 -4.41 8.84
N TYR A 297 1.84 -4.29 8.00
CA TYR A 297 0.45 -4.23 8.42
C TYR A 297 -0.42 -5.09 7.51
N PHE A 298 -0.32 -6.38 7.70
CA PHE A 298 -1.09 -7.38 6.98
C PHE A 298 -1.19 -8.67 7.82
N PRO A 299 -2.33 -9.38 7.80
CA PRO A 299 -2.49 -10.67 8.47
C PRO A 299 -1.71 -11.78 7.73
N THR A 300 -1.44 -12.89 8.42
CA THR A 300 -0.81 -14.09 7.85
C THR A 300 -1.65 -14.68 6.72
N ILE A 301 -2.98 -14.72 6.89
CA ILE A 301 -3.90 -15.15 5.85
C ILE A 301 -4.59 -13.90 5.27
N PRO A 302 -4.25 -13.49 4.05
CA PRO A 302 -4.86 -12.33 3.42
C PRO A 302 -6.32 -12.62 3.05
N VAL A 303 -7.24 -11.77 3.51
CA VAL A 303 -8.67 -11.86 3.17
C VAL A 303 -9.11 -10.55 2.50
N GLN A 304 -9.32 -10.61 1.20
CA GLN A 304 -9.62 -9.44 0.36
C GLN A 304 -10.77 -8.58 0.91
N ASN A 305 -11.85 -9.21 1.38
CA ASN A 305 -13.02 -8.49 1.91
C ASN A 305 -12.81 -7.89 3.30
N GLU A 306 -11.82 -8.36 4.06
CA GLU A 306 -11.48 -7.80 5.37
C GLU A 306 -10.53 -6.60 5.24
N ALA A 307 -9.74 -6.54 4.17
CA ALA A 307 -8.74 -5.48 3.98
C ALA A 307 -9.33 -4.05 4.05
N CYS A 308 -10.57 -3.86 3.61
CA CYS A 308 -11.20 -2.54 3.70
C CYS A 308 -11.47 -2.10 5.15
N LYS A 309 -11.77 -3.04 6.06
CA LYS A 309 -11.90 -2.79 7.50
C LYS A 309 -10.52 -2.62 8.15
N GLU A 310 -9.56 -3.45 7.79
CA GLU A 310 -8.18 -3.35 8.27
C GLU A 310 -7.61 -1.95 7.97
N HIS A 311 -7.82 -1.43 6.75
CA HIS A 311 -7.34 -0.12 6.30
C HIS A 311 -8.21 1.08 6.76
N SER A 312 -9.10 0.89 7.73
CA SER A 312 -9.89 1.94 8.36
C SER A 312 -9.26 2.38 9.71
N THR A 313 -10.06 2.66 10.73
CA THR A 313 -9.58 3.04 12.08
C THR A 313 -8.48 2.12 12.63
N PRO A 314 -8.51 0.77 12.50
CA PRO A 314 -7.46 -0.10 13.02
C PRO A 314 -6.05 0.24 12.52
N LEU A 315 -5.90 0.64 11.25
CA LEU A 315 -4.61 1.05 10.71
C LEU A 315 -4.06 2.30 11.42
N ALA A 316 -4.93 3.28 11.74
CA ALA A 316 -4.52 4.49 12.48
C ALA A 316 -3.92 4.13 13.85
N ASP A 317 -4.60 3.25 14.58
CA ASP A 317 -4.19 2.82 15.90
C ASP A 317 -2.86 2.06 15.85
N MET A 318 -2.67 1.23 14.82
CA MET A 318 -1.43 0.50 14.62
C MET A 318 -0.26 1.40 14.23
N VAL A 319 -0.47 2.38 13.33
CA VAL A 319 0.56 3.38 13.00
C VAL A 319 0.97 4.14 14.27
N ALA A 320 0.01 4.58 15.10
CA ALA A 320 0.31 5.28 16.35
C ALA A 320 1.06 4.37 17.35
N THR A 321 0.69 3.10 17.43
CA THR A 321 1.34 2.11 18.29
C THR A 321 2.78 1.85 17.85
N CYS A 322 3.01 1.59 16.57
CA CYS A 322 4.33 1.33 16.01
C CYS A 322 5.23 2.57 16.07
N TYR A 323 4.69 3.77 15.83
CA TYR A 323 5.41 5.03 16.00
C TYR A 323 5.98 5.17 17.43
N LYS A 324 5.16 4.90 18.46
CA LYS A 324 5.59 4.92 19.86
C LYS A 324 6.64 3.85 20.15
N SER A 325 6.41 2.61 19.70
CA SER A 325 7.34 1.48 19.89
C SER A 325 8.68 1.73 19.21
N ALA A 326 8.68 2.44 18.08
CA ALA A 326 9.87 2.87 17.38
C ALA A 326 10.52 4.13 17.99
N GLY A 327 10.13 4.55 19.18
CA GLY A 327 10.68 5.72 19.86
C GLY A 327 10.41 7.03 19.10
N ASN A 328 9.22 7.17 18.56
CA ASN A 328 8.75 8.30 17.73
C ASN A 328 9.46 8.39 16.36
N LEU A 329 9.80 7.25 15.76
CA LEU A 329 10.19 7.17 14.36
C LEU A 329 8.97 6.81 13.52
N MET A 330 8.63 7.67 12.53
CA MET A 330 7.57 7.38 11.59
C MET A 330 8.02 6.29 10.60
N PRO A 331 7.16 5.32 10.26
CA PRO A 331 7.49 4.32 9.24
C PRO A 331 7.83 4.98 7.90
N ASN A 332 8.93 4.54 7.28
CA ASN A 332 9.29 4.91 5.91
C ASN A 332 8.53 4.08 4.88
N PHE A 333 8.20 2.86 5.25
CA PHE A 333 7.41 1.96 4.40
C PHE A 333 6.24 1.42 5.20
N LEU A 334 5.05 1.57 4.64
CA LEU A 334 3.82 0.93 5.13
C LEU A 334 3.47 -0.20 4.16
N ALA A 335 3.73 -1.45 4.59
CA ALA A 335 3.50 -2.65 3.79
C ALA A 335 2.13 -3.23 4.09
N VAL A 336 1.31 -3.44 3.04
CA VAL A 336 -0.08 -3.90 3.16
C VAL A 336 -0.45 -4.89 2.04
N ASN A 337 -1.49 -5.69 2.30
CA ASN A 337 -2.22 -6.43 1.28
C ASN A 337 -3.36 -5.57 0.72
N PHE A 338 -3.83 -5.84 -0.51
CA PHE A 338 -5.03 -5.25 -1.12
C PHE A 338 -5.16 -3.74 -0.87
N TYR A 339 -4.10 -3.01 -1.17
CA TYR A 339 -3.89 -1.61 -0.79
C TYR A 339 -5.01 -0.64 -1.22
N MET A 340 -5.76 -1.00 -2.27
CA MET A 340 -6.89 -0.20 -2.75
C MET A 340 -8.15 -0.34 -1.89
N ARG A 341 -8.26 -1.41 -1.09
CA ARG A 341 -9.44 -1.68 -0.28
C ARG A 341 -9.52 -0.76 0.93
N SER A 342 -10.63 -0.07 1.09
CA SER A 342 -10.88 0.82 2.24
C SER A 342 -12.36 1.11 2.44
N ASP A 343 -12.66 1.82 3.53
CA ASP A 343 -13.98 2.39 3.80
C ASP A 343 -14.10 3.86 3.35
N GLY A 344 -13.11 4.34 2.60
CA GLY A 344 -13.02 5.71 2.08
C GLY A 344 -11.60 6.08 1.67
N GLY A 345 -10.81 6.63 2.60
CA GLY A 345 -9.43 7.09 2.32
C GLY A 345 -8.37 6.01 2.39
N GLY A 346 -8.54 5.03 3.28
CA GLY A 346 -7.68 3.87 3.43
C GLY A 346 -6.22 4.21 3.71
N VAL A 347 -5.32 3.33 3.23
CA VAL A 347 -3.87 3.49 3.41
C VAL A 347 -3.33 4.81 2.87
N PHE A 348 -3.98 5.37 1.86
CA PHE A 348 -3.55 6.63 1.24
C PHE A 348 -3.72 7.83 2.17
N ASP A 349 -4.84 7.88 2.95
CA ASP A 349 -5.06 8.94 3.94
C ASP A 349 -4.07 8.84 5.09
N TYR A 350 -3.71 7.62 5.49
CA TYR A 350 -2.71 7.45 6.56
C TYR A 350 -1.31 7.81 6.09
N LEU A 351 -0.93 7.50 4.85
CA LEU A 351 0.32 7.96 4.26
C LEU A 351 0.38 9.50 4.19
N ASP A 352 -0.73 10.14 3.80
CA ASP A 352 -0.80 11.59 3.76
C ASP A 352 -0.63 12.21 5.15
N ARG A 353 -1.22 11.59 6.19
CA ARG A 353 -1.05 12.04 7.59
C ARG A 353 0.38 11.82 8.09
N MET A 354 0.96 10.65 7.84
CA MET A 354 2.34 10.35 8.21
C MET A 354 3.32 11.35 7.58
N ASN A 355 3.17 11.60 6.28
CA ASN A 355 3.99 12.56 5.55
C ASN A 355 3.71 14.00 6.01
N GLY A 356 2.47 14.40 6.22
CA GLY A 356 2.11 15.73 6.74
C GLY A 356 2.77 16.00 8.08
N GLN A 357 2.67 15.06 9.01
CA GLN A 357 3.27 15.16 10.33
C GLN A 357 4.81 15.23 10.26
N THR A 358 5.44 14.39 9.44
CA THR A 358 6.90 14.30 9.38
C THR A 358 7.51 15.46 8.59
N LEU A 359 6.91 15.84 7.45
CA LEU A 359 7.53 16.79 6.51
C LEU A 359 7.28 18.25 6.90
N CYS A 360 6.13 18.55 7.50
CA CYS A 360 5.76 19.94 7.77
C CYS A 360 4.99 20.17 9.09
N GLY A 361 4.72 19.13 9.88
CA GLY A 361 3.98 19.26 11.14
C GLY A 361 2.47 19.47 10.97
N CYS A 362 1.92 19.14 9.79
CA CYS A 362 0.50 19.29 9.48
C CYS A 362 -0.25 17.95 9.59
N SER A 363 -1.57 18.01 9.68
CA SER A 363 -2.43 16.81 9.80
C SER A 363 -2.44 15.94 8.53
N THR A 364 -2.04 16.51 7.38
CA THR A 364 -1.94 15.82 6.09
C THR A 364 -0.90 16.52 5.22
N VAL A 365 -0.26 15.78 4.32
CA VAL A 365 0.76 16.33 3.41
C VAL A 365 0.18 17.38 2.47
N SER A 366 -1.09 17.28 2.10
CA SER A 366 -1.76 18.28 1.27
C SER A 366 -1.92 19.65 1.95
N ALA A 367 -1.84 19.71 3.27
CA ALA A 367 -1.83 20.96 4.05
C ALA A 367 -0.45 21.61 4.13
N CYS A 368 0.61 20.92 3.75
CA CYS A 368 1.96 21.47 3.76
C CYS A 368 2.11 22.63 2.77
N GLN A 369 2.93 23.60 3.15
CA GLN A 369 3.31 24.74 2.29
C GLN A 369 4.83 24.74 2.08
N PRO A 370 5.31 24.55 0.84
CA PRO A 370 6.74 24.60 0.55
C PRO A 370 7.39 25.89 1.04
N GLY A 371 8.50 25.78 1.77
CA GLY A 371 9.24 26.92 2.31
C GLY A 371 8.62 27.61 3.53
N ALA A 372 7.44 27.19 3.98
CA ALA A 372 6.85 27.72 5.22
C ALA A 372 7.50 27.10 6.48
N PRO A 373 7.47 27.79 7.63
CA PRO A 373 7.91 27.22 8.90
C PRO A 373 7.14 25.94 9.25
N PHE A 374 7.81 25.01 9.95
CA PHE A 374 7.20 23.79 10.44
C PHE A 374 5.97 24.12 11.31
N GLY A 375 4.85 23.42 11.08
CA GLY A 375 3.55 23.69 11.73
C GLY A 375 2.69 24.75 11.03
N SER A 376 3.20 25.42 9.98
CA SER A 376 2.41 26.37 9.18
C SER A 376 1.63 25.64 8.10
N CYS A 377 0.34 25.42 8.32
CA CYS A 377 -0.51 24.60 7.48
C CYS A 377 -1.53 25.45 6.71
N ARG A 378 -1.81 25.10 5.45
CA ARG A 378 -3.00 25.64 4.74
C ARG A 378 -4.27 24.97 5.28
N PRO A 379 -5.42 25.69 5.27
CA PRO A 379 -6.71 25.05 5.49
C PRO A 379 -6.93 23.95 4.44
N VAL A 380 -7.27 22.75 4.90
CA VAL A 380 -7.75 21.68 4.02
C VAL A 380 -9.26 21.80 4.01
N THR A 381 -9.85 22.10 2.85
CA THR A 381 -11.29 22.04 2.68
C THR A 381 -11.71 20.58 2.83
N PRO A 382 -12.58 20.21 3.79
CA PRO A 382 -13.08 18.84 3.85
C PRO A 382 -13.80 18.55 2.53
N ALA A 383 -13.45 17.46 1.84
CA ALA A 383 -14.35 16.90 0.86
C ALA A 383 -15.67 16.64 1.59
N ASN A 384 -16.77 17.24 1.14
CA ASN A 384 -18.10 17.29 1.77
C ASN A 384 -18.40 16.07 2.66
N THR A 385 -18.12 16.19 3.95
CA THR A 385 -18.64 15.27 4.94
C THR A 385 -20.00 15.81 5.34
N THR A 386 -21.06 15.10 5.01
CA THR A 386 -22.38 15.28 5.65
C THR A 386 -22.17 15.23 7.16
N PRO A 387 -22.71 16.17 7.97
CA PRO A 387 -22.43 16.25 9.37
C PRO A 387 -23.05 15.06 10.10
N THR A 388 -22.24 14.10 10.45
CA THR A 388 -22.56 13.12 11.48
C THR A 388 -22.03 13.70 12.79
N THR A 389 -22.95 13.97 13.70
CA THR A 389 -22.81 14.37 15.11
C THR A 389 -21.40 14.37 15.69
N THR A 390 -20.99 15.59 16.11
CA THR A 390 -19.98 15.95 17.10
C THR A 390 -19.18 14.83 17.74
N GLY A 391 -17.98 14.57 17.16
CA GLY A 391 -16.84 13.99 17.85
C GLY A 391 -15.66 14.94 17.63
N THR A 392 -15.17 15.52 18.69
CA THR A 392 -14.09 16.50 18.72
C THR A 392 -12.84 15.94 18.06
N ALA A 393 -12.31 16.63 17.06
CA ALA A 393 -11.01 16.32 16.47
C ALA A 393 -9.93 16.40 17.54
N GLY A 394 -9.46 15.24 18.01
CA GLY A 394 -8.37 15.12 18.96
C GLY A 394 -7.04 15.42 18.27
N SER A 395 -6.42 16.53 18.62
CA SER A 395 -5.00 16.78 18.46
C SER A 395 -4.23 15.63 19.14
N PHE A 396 -3.15 15.14 18.54
CA PHE A 396 -2.23 14.16 19.13
C PHE A 396 -1.41 14.77 20.27
N THR A 397 -2.08 15.19 21.35
CA THR A 397 -1.46 15.48 22.64
C THR A 397 -2.09 14.53 23.65
N GLY A 398 -1.26 13.69 24.22
CA GLY A 398 -1.64 12.53 24.99
C GLY A 398 -2.52 12.79 26.20
N SER A 399 -3.40 11.88 26.41
CA SER A 399 -3.75 11.14 27.62
C SER A 399 -5.07 10.40 27.38
N VAL A 400 -5.04 9.08 27.31
CA VAL A 400 -6.22 8.22 27.28
C VAL A 400 -6.38 7.60 28.65
N GLN A 401 -7.45 7.96 29.36
CA GLN A 401 -7.95 7.16 30.47
C GLN A 401 -8.90 6.10 29.92
N LEU A 402 -8.55 4.86 30.17
CA LEU A 402 -9.37 3.69 29.87
C LEU A 402 -10.27 3.41 31.07
N THR A 403 -11.59 3.45 30.88
CA THR A 403 -12.53 2.72 31.72
C THR A 403 -13.17 1.63 30.87
N GLY A 404 -12.90 0.38 31.23
CA GLY A 404 -13.44 -0.78 30.56
C GLY A 404 -14.78 -1.20 31.12
N ASP A 405 -15.60 -1.77 30.24
CA ASP A 405 -16.56 -2.80 30.67
C ASP A 405 -16.65 -3.85 29.55
N ALA A 406 -16.32 -5.08 29.93
CA ALA A 406 -16.34 -6.22 29.05
C ALA A 406 -17.67 -6.96 29.22
N SER A 407 -18.40 -7.18 28.14
CA SER A 407 -19.45 -8.20 28.10
C SER A 407 -19.10 -9.28 27.06
N VAL A 408 -18.91 -10.47 27.58
CA VAL A 408 -18.66 -11.71 26.81
C VAL A 408 -19.97 -12.23 26.27
N THR A 409 -20.07 -12.44 24.94
CA THR A 409 -21.12 -13.25 24.33
C THR A 409 -20.54 -14.39 23.54
N ASN A 410 -21.02 -15.61 23.84
CA ASN A 410 -20.65 -16.90 23.30
C ASN A 410 -20.89 -17.02 21.79
N ILE A 411 -19.93 -17.64 21.07
CA ILE A 411 -20.09 -18.12 19.69
C ILE A 411 -19.96 -19.64 19.66
N PRO A 412 -20.89 -20.37 18.99
CA PRO A 412 -20.88 -21.83 19.00
C PRO A 412 -20.03 -22.47 17.89
N GLY A 413 -19.23 -23.37 18.24
CA GLY A 413 -18.92 -24.73 17.83
C GLY A 413 -18.79 -25.15 16.34
N LEU A 414 -18.43 -24.33 15.36
CA LEU A 414 -18.23 -24.81 13.97
C LEU A 414 -16.79 -24.65 13.43
N LEU A 415 -15.92 -24.00 14.15
CA LEU A 415 -14.50 -23.78 13.76
C LEU A 415 -13.55 -24.89 14.23
N LEU A 416 -14.01 -25.82 15.04
CA LEU A 416 -13.16 -26.88 15.63
C LEU A 416 -12.90 -28.06 14.69
N VAL A 417 -13.69 -28.26 13.65
CA VAL A 417 -13.58 -29.43 12.75
C VAL A 417 -12.49 -29.23 11.69
N CYS A 418 -12.26 -28.02 11.24
CA CYS A 418 -11.20 -27.77 10.24
C CYS A 418 -9.79 -27.78 10.83
N LEU A 419 -9.63 -27.39 12.10
CA LEU A 419 -8.29 -27.42 12.75
C LEU A 419 -7.82 -28.84 13.09
N LEU A 420 -8.74 -29.77 13.36
CA LEU A 420 -8.40 -31.17 13.67
C LEU A 420 -7.94 -31.97 12.45
N LEU A 421 -8.35 -31.61 11.24
CA LEU A 421 -7.88 -32.26 10.02
C LEU A 421 -6.45 -31.85 9.64
N PHE A 422 -5.98 -30.69 10.08
CA PHE A 422 -4.60 -30.25 9.87
C PHE A 422 -3.62 -30.85 10.88
N LEU A 423 -4.07 -31.16 12.11
CA LEU A 423 -3.19 -31.70 13.16
C LEU A 423 -2.97 -33.23 13.07
N VAL A 424 -3.87 -33.96 12.43
CA VAL A 424 -3.72 -35.42 12.25
C VAL A 424 -2.71 -35.78 11.15
N SER A 425 -2.42 -34.86 10.21
CA SER A 425 -1.40 -35.07 9.17
C SER A 425 0.03 -34.84 9.64
N PHE A 426 0.26 -34.39 10.87
CA PHE A 426 1.59 -34.09 11.40
C PHE A 426 2.15 -35.16 12.36
N SER A 427 1.44 -36.27 12.59
CA SER A 427 1.85 -37.30 13.55
C SER A 427 2.34 -38.60 12.92
N SER A 428 2.54 -38.68 11.63
CA SER A 428 3.11 -39.85 10.97
C SER A 428 3.93 -39.43 9.76
N LEU A 429 5.18 -39.02 10.05
CA LEU A 429 6.37 -39.27 9.22
C LEU A 429 7.59 -38.71 9.98
#